data_38d6c3f94ad9bc67e85fceb26b5849e7
#
_entry.id   38d6c3f94ad9bc67e85fceb26b5849e7
#
_cell.length_a   1.000
_cell.length_b   1.000
_cell.length_c   1.000
_cell.angle_alpha   90.00
_cell.angle_beta   90.00
_cell.angle_gamma   90.00
#
_symmetry.space_group_name_H-M   'P 1'
#
loop_
_entity.id
_entity.type
_entity.pdbx_description
1 polymer ?
#
loop_
_entity_poly.entity_id
_entity_poly.type
_entity_poly.pdbx_seq_one_letter_code
_entity_poly.pdbx_strand_id
1 'polypeptide(L)' 'MTAAEFGAALRLRRRELSLAQEDVANVIGVNRRVIGQLESGKDTVQLKIALEAARAVGLDIHLQPRGR' A
#
# COMPACT_ATOMS: atom_id res chain seq x y z
N MET A 1 0.25 -6.96 12.13
CA MET A 1 0.82 -6.08 11.08
C MET A 1 0.73 -4.64 11.54
N THR A 2 1.77 -3.87 11.27
CA THR A 2 1.79 -2.43 11.56
C THR A 2 1.67 -1.65 10.25
N ALA A 3 1.37 -0.35 10.38
CA ALA A 3 1.36 0.52 9.21
C ALA A 3 2.72 0.55 8.51
N ALA A 4 3.81 0.49 9.29
CA ALA A 4 5.15 0.46 8.73
C ALA A 4 5.40 -0.82 7.93
N GLU A 5 4.96 -1.96 8.45
CA GLU A 5 5.10 -3.24 7.75
C GLU A 5 4.28 -3.27 6.47
N PHE A 6 3.05 -2.74 6.53
CA PHE A 6 2.21 -2.62 5.36
C PHE A 6 2.88 -1.77 4.28
N GLY A 7 3.38 -0.61 4.69
CA GLY A 7 4.05 0.31 3.76
C GLY A 7 5.28 -0.29 3.12
N ALA A 8 6.07 -1.04 3.90
CA ALA A 8 7.27 -1.70 3.38
C ALA A 8 6.90 -2.77 2.35
N ALA A 9 5.86 -3.54 2.61
CA ALA A 9 5.39 -4.56 1.68
C ALA A 9 4.91 -3.94 0.37
N LEU A 10 4.17 -2.84 0.47
CA LEU A 10 3.67 -2.11 -0.68
C LEU A 10 4.83 -1.60 -1.54
N ARG A 11 5.82 -1.00 -0.90
CA ARG A 11 6.99 -0.46 -1.61
C ARG A 11 7.78 -1.55 -2.30
N LEU A 12 8.02 -2.66 -1.60
CA LEU A 12 8.76 -3.77 -2.17
C LEU A 12 8.06 -4.31 -3.42
N ARG A 13 6.76 -4.54 -3.30
CA ARG A 13 6.00 -5.07 -4.43
C ARG A 13 5.98 -4.10 -5.61
N ARG A 14 5.79 -2.81 -5.32
CA ARG A 14 5.82 -1.79 -6.36
C ARG A 14 7.14 -1.83 -7.13
N ARG A 15 8.25 -1.95 -6.39
CA ARG A 15 9.57 -2.00 -7.00
C ARG A 15 9.79 -3.27 -7.82
N GLU A 16 9.28 -4.40 -7.33
CA GLU A 16 9.34 -5.64 -8.09
C GLU A 16 8.66 -5.51 -9.44
N LEU A 17 7.62 -4.71 -9.51
CA LEU A 17 6.88 -4.46 -10.74
C LEU A 17 7.47 -3.32 -11.56
N SER A 18 8.57 -2.72 -11.11
CA SER A 18 9.23 -1.58 -11.77
C SER A 18 8.29 -0.37 -11.93
N LEU A 19 7.41 -0.17 -10.95
CA LEU A 19 6.48 0.95 -10.96
C LEU A 19 7.01 2.08 -10.09
N ALA A 20 6.75 3.33 -10.53
CA ALA A 20 6.99 4.50 -9.70
C ALA A 20 5.79 4.73 -8.77
N GLN A 21 6.00 5.51 -7.71
CA GLN A 21 4.89 5.89 -6.83
C GLN A 21 3.78 6.58 -7.61
N GLU A 22 4.15 7.39 -8.59
CA GLU A 22 3.18 8.11 -9.41
C GLU A 22 2.32 7.16 -10.23
N ASP A 23 2.88 6.04 -10.69
CA ASP A 23 2.12 5.06 -11.45
C ASP A 23 0.97 4.50 -10.62
N VAL A 24 1.25 4.13 -9.38
CA VAL A 24 0.24 3.61 -8.48
C VAL A 24 -0.78 4.69 -8.14
N ALA A 25 -0.30 5.90 -7.86
CA ALA A 25 -1.19 7.03 -7.55
C ALA A 25 -2.17 7.30 -8.67
N ASN A 26 -1.69 7.25 -9.92
CA ASN A 26 -2.54 7.51 -11.09
C ASN A 26 -3.61 6.43 -11.26
N VAL A 27 -3.27 5.18 -11.00
CA VAL A 27 -4.22 4.07 -11.14
C VAL A 27 -5.38 4.22 -10.16
N ILE A 28 -5.11 4.63 -8.93
CA ILE A 28 -6.15 4.72 -7.91
C ILE A 28 -6.70 6.14 -7.73
N GLY A 29 -6.18 7.10 -8.48
CA GLY A 29 -6.75 8.45 -8.50
C GLY A 29 -6.41 9.29 -7.27
N VAL A 30 -5.18 9.14 -6.73
CA VAL A 30 -4.73 9.95 -5.60
C VAL A 30 -3.44 10.68 -5.96
N ASN A 31 -3.04 11.60 -5.10
CA ASN A 31 -1.77 12.30 -5.23
C ASN A 31 -0.62 11.36 -4.89
N ARG A 32 0.49 11.48 -5.62
CA ARG A 32 1.69 10.67 -5.37
C ARG A 32 2.16 10.75 -3.91
N ARG A 33 1.97 11.90 -3.26
CA ARG A 33 2.34 12.05 -1.86
C ARG A 33 1.66 11.03 -0.97
N VAL A 34 0.42 10.68 -1.28
CA VAL A 34 -0.34 9.71 -0.49
C VAL A 34 0.34 8.34 -0.55
N ILE A 35 0.82 7.95 -1.74
CA ILE A 35 1.54 6.68 -1.88
C ILE A 35 2.83 6.72 -1.07
N GLY A 36 3.57 7.83 -1.14
CA GLY A 36 4.77 8.00 -0.33
C GLY A 36 4.49 7.89 1.16
N GLN A 37 3.39 8.47 1.62
CA GLN A 37 2.98 8.39 3.03
C GLN A 37 2.66 6.95 3.43
N LEU A 38 1.93 6.22 2.59
CA LEU A 38 1.65 4.81 2.84
C LEU A 38 2.94 4.01 2.98
N GLU A 39 3.85 4.19 2.05
CA GLU A 39 5.11 3.44 2.03
C GLU A 39 6.00 3.78 3.20
N SER A 40 5.91 4.99 3.72
CA SER A 40 6.69 5.39 4.90
C SER A 40 6.04 4.99 6.23
N GLY A 41 4.86 4.39 6.16
CA GLY A 41 4.20 3.89 7.37
C GLY A 41 3.31 4.88 8.08
N LYS A 42 2.88 5.95 7.40
CA LYS A 42 1.95 6.90 8.00
C LYS A 42 0.61 6.21 8.25
N ASP A 43 0.16 6.23 9.49
CA ASP A 43 -1.00 5.45 9.92
C ASP A 43 -2.34 6.19 9.80
N THR A 44 -2.30 7.45 9.35
CA THR A 44 -3.51 8.26 9.20
C THR A 44 -4.08 8.25 7.79
N VAL A 45 -3.49 7.51 6.86
CA VAL A 45 -4.02 7.37 5.51
C VAL A 45 -5.30 6.52 5.57
N GLN A 46 -6.30 6.93 4.81
CA GLN A 46 -7.58 6.21 4.79
C GLN A 46 -7.39 4.76 4.40
N LEU A 47 -8.05 3.87 5.12
CA LEU A 47 -7.97 2.42 4.85
C LEU A 47 -8.36 2.09 3.42
N LYS A 48 -9.38 2.75 2.89
CA LYS A 48 -9.81 2.53 1.52
C LYS A 48 -8.66 2.72 0.53
N ILE A 49 -7.89 3.79 0.72
CA ILE A 49 -6.76 4.09 -0.16
C ILE A 49 -5.67 3.04 -0.01
N ALA A 50 -5.39 2.62 1.23
CA ALA A 50 -4.39 1.60 1.48
C ALA A 50 -4.76 0.28 0.78
N LEU A 51 -6.02 -0.11 0.87
CA LEU A 51 -6.50 -1.34 0.23
C LEU A 51 -6.42 -1.24 -1.30
N GLU A 52 -6.78 -0.09 -1.85
CA GLU A 52 -6.70 0.13 -3.30
C GLU A 52 -5.26 0.11 -3.79
N ALA A 53 -4.34 0.69 -3.03
CA ALA A 53 -2.93 0.69 -3.40
C ALA A 53 -2.36 -0.73 -3.41
N ALA A 54 -2.70 -1.53 -2.40
CA ALA A 54 -2.26 -2.92 -2.35
C ALA A 54 -2.79 -3.69 -3.55
N ARG A 55 -4.06 -3.50 -3.87
CA ARG A 55 -4.68 -4.17 -5.01
C ARG A 55 -4.01 -3.75 -6.32
N ALA A 56 -3.67 -2.47 -6.46
CA ALA A 56 -3.06 -1.95 -7.68
C ALA A 56 -1.72 -2.60 -7.98
N VAL A 57 -1.00 -3.07 -6.96
CA VAL A 57 0.28 -3.76 -7.13
C VAL A 57 0.15 -5.28 -6.99
N GLY A 58 -1.08 -5.80 -6.99
CA GLY A 58 -1.30 -7.23 -6.97
C GLY A 58 -1.07 -7.90 -5.64
N LEU A 59 -1.21 -7.16 -4.54
CA LEU A 59 -1.13 -7.74 -3.20
C LEU A 59 -2.53 -8.04 -2.68
N ASP A 60 -2.72 -9.25 -2.19
CA ASP A 60 -3.96 -9.62 -1.52
C ASP A 60 -3.78 -9.47 -0.01
N ILE A 61 -4.81 -8.98 0.64
CA ILE A 61 -4.80 -8.82 2.09
C ILE A 61 -5.73 -9.86 2.69
N HIS A 62 -5.17 -10.67 3.57
CA HIS A 62 -5.91 -11.72 4.23
C HIS A 62 -6.01 -11.44 5.71
N LEU A 63 -7.20 -11.66 6.26
CA LEU A 63 -7.43 -11.53 7.68
C LEU A 63 -7.72 -12.91 8.25
N GLN A 64 -7.00 -13.26 9.32
CA GLN A 64 -7.18 -14.54 9.96
C GLN A 64 -7.47 -14.33 11.44
N PRO A 65 -8.37 -15.13 12.02
CA PRO A 65 -8.52 -15.11 13.48
C PRO A 65 -7.17 -15.48 14.09
N ARG A 66 -6.84 -14.82 15.19
CA ARG A 66 -5.63 -15.15 15.90
C ARG A 66 -5.78 -16.55 16.47
N GLY A 67 -4.76 -17.35 16.32
CA GLY A 67 -4.77 -18.75 16.60
C GLY A 67 -5.32 -19.11 17.95
N ARG A 68 -6.31 -19.76 18.11
CA ARG A 68 -7.00 -20.22 19.21
C ARG A 68 -7.94 -19.40 19.75
#